data_c11d67c4e165386c2ac796596f337b45
#
_entry.id   c11d67c4e165386c2ac796596f337b45
#
_cell.length_a   1.000
_cell.length_b   1.000
_cell.length_c   1.000
_cell.angle_alpha   90.00
_cell.angle_beta   90.00
_cell.angle_gamma   90.00
#
_symmetry.space_group_name_H-M   'P 1'
#
loop_
_entity.id
_entity.type
_entity.pdbx_description
1 polymer ?
#
loop_
_entity_poly.entity_id
_entity_poly.type
_entity_poly.pdbx_seq_one_letter_code
_entity_poly.pdbx_strand_id
1 'polypeptide(L)'
;MSSLEQTVSTTKLKLKEKIAYGLGDVGNNFLFDLGQIYLLKFYTDILGLPAIWAGSIFLVSKVFDAFADMSVGTVVDSGKFSSKKLGKFRPFMIYGLIPLGLMTVVCFTNPDFSVTGKLIFAYASYMLFGLTYSIVNIPFGSIASVMTQDPLERSQLAAFRQAGSNTGLLITTVAFMPIVLLFDSEETGYFVAACVFAIMGVLVTLYCALNIGSVTTNG
;
A
#
# COMPACT_ATOMS: atom_id res chain seq x y z
N MET A 1 -45.95 -16.74 16.33
CA MET A 1 -44.49 -16.55 16.43
C MET A 1 -43.88 -17.49 15.40
N SER A 2 -43.78 -17.06 14.17
CA SER A 2 -43.10 -17.80 13.11
C SER A 2 -41.80 -17.09 12.79
N SER A 3 -40.74 -17.79 13.08
CA SER A 3 -39.35 -17.47 12.86
C SER A 3 -39.09 -17.11 11.40
N LEU A 4 -38.87 -15.83 11.16
CA LEU A 4 -38.16 -15.35 9.98
C LEU A 4 -36.66 -15.65 10.25
N GLU A 5 -36.26 -16.89 10.10
CA GLU A 5 -34.87 -17.24 9.78
C GLU A 5 -34.61 -16.68 8.38
N GLN A 6 -34.14 -15.45 8.33
CA GLN A 6 -33.44 -14.96 7.16
C GLN A 6 -32.22 -15.85 6.98
N THR A 7 -32.33 -16.81 6.08
CA THR A 7 -31.21 -17.56 5.53
C THR A 7 -30.33 -16.53 4.82
N VAL A 8 -29.42 -15.90 5.58
CA VAL A 8 -28.27 -15.21 5.02
C VAL A 8 -27.52 -16.27 4.23
N SER A 9 -27.63 -16.21 2.92
CA SER A 9 -26.84 -17.06 2.02
C SER A 9 -25.38 -16.77 2.28
N THR A 10 -24.76 -17.51 3.18
CA THR A 10 -23.34 -17.46 3.47
C THR A 10 -22.60 -18.18 2.36
N THR A 11 -22.44 -17.51 1.24
CA THR A 11 -21.60 -18.01 0.15
C THR A 11 -20.17 -18.02 0.65
N LYS A 12 -19.65 -19.21 0.97
CA LYS A 12 -18.24 -19.36 1.40
C LYS A 12 -17.32 -18.84 0.30
N LEU A 13 -16.37 -18.01 0.70
CA LEU A 13 -15.35 -17.50 -0.21
C LEU A 13 -14.45 -18.64 -0.70
N LYS A 14 -14.13 -18.60 -1.98
CA LYS A 14 -13.20 -19.56 -2.59
C LYS A 14 -11.79 -19.32 -2.04
N LEU A 15 -11.03 -20.39 -1.85
CA LEU A 15 -9.64 -20.30 -1.40
C LEU A 15 -8.80 -19.36 -2.29
N LYS A 16 -9.06 -19.35 -3.60
CA LYS A 16 -8.40 -18.45 -4.56
C LYS A 16 -8.63 -16.96 -4.21
N GLU A 17 -9.83 -16.59 -3.76
CA GLU A 17 -10.16 -15.21 -3.37
C GLU A 17 -9.44 -14.80 -2.08
N LYS A 18 -9.35 -15.72 -1.11
CA LYS A 18 -8.60 -15.52 0.15
C LYS A 18 -7.10 -15.35 -0.12
N ILE A 19 -6.54 -16.19 -0.99
CA ILE A 19 -5.13 -16.09 -1.40
C ILE A 19 -4.89 -14.79 -2.15
N ALA A 20 -5.75 -14.43 -3.11
CA ALA A 20 -5.62 -13.17 -3.85
C ALA A 20 -5.67 -11.95 -2.93
N TYR A 21 -6.54 -12.00 -1.90
CA TYR A 21 -6.62 -10.94 -0.90
C TYR A 21 -5.36 -10.86 -0.03
N GLY A 22 -4.82 -11.98 0.41
CA GLY A 22 -3.53 -12.02 1.13
C GLY A 22 -2.35 -11.53 0.29
N LEU A 23 -2.31 -11.86 -1.01
CA LEU A 23 -1.30 -11.35 -1.94
C LEU A 23 -1.36 -9.83 -2.09
N GLY A 24 -2.53 -9.21 -1.92
CA GLY A 24 -2.66 -7.77 -1.90
C GLY A 24 -1.81 -7.11 -0.80
N ASP A 25 -1.73 -7.72 0.38
CA ASP A 25 -0.86 -7.21 1.45
C ASP A 25 0.62 -7.48 1.17
N VAL A 26 0.98 -8.56 0.48
CA VAL A 26 2.37 -8.75 0.01
C VAL A 26 2.78 -7.58 -0.89
N GLY A 27 1.96 -7.23 -1.88
CA GLY A 27 2.24 -6.12 -2.78
C GLY A 27 2.25 -4.76 -2.08
N ASN A 28 1.31 -4.52 -1.17
CA ASN A 28 1.27 -3.31 -0.37
C ASN A 28 2.53 -3.15 0.49
N ASN A 29 3.01 -4.22 1.11
CA ASN A 29 4.22 -4.17 1.92
C ASN A 29 5.48 -3.96 1.08
N PHE A 30 5.55 -4.47 -0.14
CA PHE A 30 6.65 -4.14 -1.06
C PHE A 30 6.76 -2.64 -1.32
N LEU A 31 5.65 -1.92 -1.33
CA LEU A 31 5.63 -0.47 -1.53
C LEU A 31 5.85 0.28 -0.20
N PHE A 32 5.18 -0.12 0.87
CA PHE A 32 5.15 0.58 2.13
C PHE A 32 6.38 0.35 3.00
N ASP A 33 6.83 -0.91 3.12
CA ASP A 33 7.94 -1.27 4.01
C ASP A 33 9.27 -0.67 3.56
N LEU A 34 9.44 -0.42 2.25
CA LEU A 34 10.62 0.32 1.76
C LEU A 34 10.75 1.67 2.45
N GLY A 35 9.63 2.41 2.50
CA GLY A 35 9.58 3.71 3.17
C GLY A 35 9.82 3.62 4.68
N GLN A 36 9.35 2.56 5.32
CA GLN A 36 9.47 2.42 6.78
C GLN A 36 10.86 1.94 7.23
N ILE A 37 11.51 1.07 6.45
CA ILE A 37 12.74 0.38 6.86
C ILE A 37 13.97 1.09 6.32
N TYR A 38 13.98 1.46 5.05
CA TYR A 38 15.19 1.88 4.35
C TYR A 38 15.28 3.38 4.08
N LEU A 39 14.16 4.09 4.13
CA LEU A 39 14.14 5.49 3.72
C LEU A 39 14.89 6.40 4.69
N LEU A 40 14.84 6.11 6.00
CA LEU A 40 15.62 6.86 6.99
C LEU A 40 17.13 6.79 6.67
N LYS A 41 17.63 5.56 6.42
CA LYS A 41 19.03 5.35 6.04
C LYS A 41 19.36 6.06 4.73
N PHE A 42 18.50 6.00 3.74
CA PHE A 42 18.67 6.72 2.47
C PHE A 42 18.76 8.24 2.69
N TYR A 43 17.90 8.80 3.53
CA TYR A 43 17.92 10.23 3.83
C TYR A 43 19.19 10.69 4.57
N THR A 44 19.72 9.87 5.48
CA THR A 44 20.93 10.21 6.21
C THR A 44 22.18 9.97 5.39
N ASP A 45 22.31 8.81 4.77
CA ASP A 45 23.56 8.34 4.17
C ASP A 45 23.72 8.83 2.72
N ILE A 46 22.64 8.91 1.95
CA ILE A 46 22.67 9.30 0.54
C ILE A 46 22.29 10.77 0.33
N LEU A 47 21.18 11.24 0.90
CA LEU A 47 20.81 12.67 0.81
C LEU A 47 21.71 13.56 1.68
N GLY A 48 22.38 12.99 2.70
CA GLY A 48 23.23 13.75 3.63
C GLY A 48 22.44 14.63 4.60
N LEU A 49 21.18 14.27 4.89
CA LEU A 49 20.35 15.02 5.85
C LEU A 49 20.75 14.65 7.30
N PRO A 50 20.85 15.63 8.22
CA PRO A 50 21.02 15.34 9.64
C PRO A 50 19.89 14.41 10.14
N ALA A 51 20.23 13.42 10.96
CA ALA A 51 19.30 12.39 11.44
C ALA A 51 18.05 12.97 12.14
N ILE A 52 18.20 14.10 12.83
CA ILE A 52 17.08 14.78 13.50
C ILE A 52 16.05 15.30 12.49
N TRP A 53 16.52 15.85 11.35
CA TRP A 53 15.62 16.33 10.29
C TRP A 53 15.02 15.16 9.51
N ALA A 54 15.81 14.13 9.22
CA ALA A 54 15.31 12.90 8.59
C ALA A 54 14.22 12.24 9.46
N GLY A 55 14.44 12.13 10.77
CA GLY A 55 13.45 11.61 11.72
C GLY A 55 12.17 12.47 11.80
N SER A 56 12.32 13.81 11.72
CA SER A 56 11.18 14.72 11.77
C SER A 56 10.24 14.58 10.55
N ILE A 57 10.75 14.15 9.39
CA ILE A 57 9.93 13.86 8.21
C ILE A 57 8.87 12.80 8.55
N PHE A 58 9.28 11.70 9.18
CA PHE A 58 8.36 10.63 9.56
C PHE A 58 7.34 11.08 10.60
N LEU A 59 7.77 11.88 11.60
CA LEU A 59 6.88 12.37 12.64
C LEU A 59 5.80 13.31 12.09
N VAL A 60 6.21 14.29 11.28
CA VAL A 60 5.28 15.26 10.68
C VAL A 60 4.34 14.57 9.69
N SER A 61 4.87 13.62 8.90
CA SER A 61 4.06 12.86 7.95
C SER A 61 2.99 12.01 8.64
N LYS A 62 3.23 11.48 9.85
CA LYS A 62 2.17 10.78 10.61
C LYS A 62 0.97 11.66 10.93
N VAL A 63 1.21 12.93 11.24
CA VAL A 63 0.12 13.90 11.46
C VAL A 63 -0.62 14.17 10.15
N PHE A 64 0.13 14.37 9.06
CA PHE A 64 -0.45 14.56 7.73
C PHE A 64 -1.26 13.34 7.27
N ASP A 65 -0.73 12.12 7.48
CA ASP A 65 -1.39 10.86 7.12
C ASP A 65 -2.76 10.74 7.79
N ALA A 66 -2.90 11.15 9.06
CA ALA A 66 -4.18 11.12 9.76
C ALA A 66 -5.26 11.98 9.07
N PHE A 67 -4.89 13.17 8.58
CA PHE A 67 -5.80 14.02 7.80
C PHE A 67 -6.05 13.47 6.40
N ALA A 68 -5.02 12.94 5.75
CA ALA A 68 -5.12 12.30 4.44
C ALA A 68 -6.06 11.09 4.49
N ASP A 69 -5.91 10.22 5.48
CA ASP A 69 -6.75 9.04 5.67
C ASP A 69 -8.23 9.40 5.86
N MET A 70 -8.52 10.40 6.70
CA MET A 70 -9.88 10.90 6.91
C MET A 70 -10.48 11.46 5.61
N SER A 71 -9.69 12.22 4.87
CA SER A 71 -10.12 12.82 3.60
C SER A 71 -10.37 11.74 2.53
N VAL A 72 -9.44 10.80 2.37
CA VAL A 72 -9.58 9.69 1.43
C VAL A 72 -10.75 8.79 1.83
N GLY A 73 -10.92 8.46 3.11
CA GLY A 73 -12.06 7.69 3.61
C GLY A 73 -13.38 8.34 3.24
N THR A 74 -13.51 9.65 3.46
CA THR A 74 -14.71 10.43 3.10
C THR A 74 -14.99 10.40 1.60
N VAL A 75 -13.96 10.54 0.77
CA VAL A 75 -14.09 10.49 -0.71
C VAL A 75 -14.52 9.09 -1.15
N VAL A 76 -13.90 8.05 -0.61
CA VAL A 76 -14.26 6.65 -0.89
C VAL A 76 -15.70 6.38 -0.47
N ASP A 77 -16.11 6.85 0.71
CA ASP A 77 -17.46 6.63 1.23
C ASP A 77 -18.55 7.39 0.45
N SER A 78 -18.20 8.52 -0.16
CA SER A 78 -19.15 9.27 -1.00
C SER A 78 -19.69 8.50 -2.22
N GLY A 79 -19.01 7.42 -2.63
CA GLY A 79 -19.39 6.58 -3.77
C GLY A 79 -19.31 7.27 -5.15
N LYS A 80 -18.85 8.54 -5.21
CA LYS A 80 -18.80 9.33 -6.45
C LYS A 80 -17.97 8.69 -7.58
N PHE A 81 -16.96 7.90 -7.21
CA PHE A 81 -16.08 7.21 -8.17
C PHE A 81 -16.42 5.73 -8.32
N SER A 82 -17.62 5.32 -7.88
CA SER A 82 -18.08 3.95 -8.04
C SER A 82 -18.29 3.61 -9.53
N SER A 83 -17.80 2.45 -9.94
CA SER A 83 -17.98 1.91 -11.29
C SER A 83 -18.97 0.75 -11.29
N LYS A 84 -19.89 0.72 -12.27
CA LYS A 84 -20.83 -0.40 -12.44
C LYS A 84 -20.14 -1.76 -12.61
N LYS A 85 -18.90 -1.78 -13.17
CA LYS A 85 -18.15 -3.01 -13.42
C LYS A 85 -17.18 -3.36 -12.29
N LEU A 86 -16.61 -2.36 -11.61
CA LEU A 86 -15.54 -2.53 -10.64
C LEU A 86 -15.99 -2.33 -9.19
N GLY A 87 -17.23 -1.89 -8.98
CA GLY A 87 -17.74 -1.56 -7.66
C GLY A 87 -17.19 -0.25 -7.10
N LYS A 88 -17.28 -0.07 -5.77
CA LYS A 88 -16.92 1.17 -5.06
C LYS A 88 -15.40 1.29 -4.81
N PHE A 89 -14.72 0.21 -4.46
CA PHE A 89 -13.36 0.23 -3.90
C PHE A 89 -12.26 -0.03 -4.93
N ARG A 90 -12.48 -0.94 -5.89
CA ARG A 90 -11.47 -1.35 -6.89
C ARG A 90 -10.95 -0.22 -7.77
N PRO A 91 -11.77 0.75 -8.24
CA PRO A 91 -11.24 1.86 -9.03
C PRO A 91 -10.13 2.62 -8.32
N PHE A 92 -10.29 2.89 -7.02
CA PHE A 92 -9.28 3.58 -6.23
C PHE A 92 -7.97 2.79 -6.14
N MET A 93 -8.07 1.45 -5.94
CA MET A 93 -6.89 0.60 -5.93
C MET A 93 -6.19 0.64 -7.29
N ILE A 94 -6.90 0.36 -8.38
CA ILE A 94 -6.29 0.24 -9.72
C ILE A 94 -5.65 1.56 -10.16
N TYR A 95 -6.37 2.67 -10.03
CA TYR A 95 -5.85 3.98 -10.43
C TYR A 95 -4.83 4.56 -9.45
N GLY A 96 -4.94 4.24 -8.17
CA GLY A 96 -4.00 4.68 -7.13
C GLY A 96 -2.66 3.97 -7.16
N LEU A 97 -2.58 2.75 -7.73
CA LEU A 97 -1.34 1.97 -7.77
C LEU A 97 -0.23 2.63 -8.62
N ILE A 98 -0.59 3.28 -9.73
CA ILE A 98 0.40 3.93 -10.60
C ILE A 98 1.06 5.10 -9.85
N PRO A 99 0.33 6.10 -9.33
CA PRO A 99 0.95 7.16 -8.56
C PRO A 99 1.66 6.65 -7.30
N LEU A 100 1.17 5.60 -6.63
CA LEU A 100 1.85 5.02 -5.48
C LEU A 100 3.21 4.42 -5.87
N GLY A 101 3.27 3.60 -6.92
CA GLY A 101 4.53 3.06 -7.42
C GLY A 101 5.51 4.13 -7.84
N LEU A 102 5.06 5.19 -8.50
CA LEU A 102 5.88 6.34 -8.87
C LEU A 102 6.41 7.08 -7.62
N MET A 103 5.57 7.35 -6.63
CA MET A 103 5.99 8.02 -5.40
C MET A 103 6.95 7.18 -4.59
N THR A 104 6.81 5.86 -4.56
CA THR A 104 7.78 4.94 -3.96
C THR A 104 9.17 5.15 -4.56
N VAL A 105 9.28 5.20 -5.88
CA VAL A 105 10.57 5.43 -6.57
C VAL A 105 11.09 6.85 -6.32
N VAL A 106 10.21 7.87 -6.40
CA VAL A 106 10.59 9.28 -6.16
C VAL A 106 11.19 9.49 -4.77
N CYS A 107 10.68 8.79 -3.74
CA CYS A 107 11.26 8.86 -2.39
C CYS A 107 12.72 8.39 -2.32
N PHE A 108 13.16 7.53 -3.24
CA PHE A 108 14.54 7.03 -3.35
C PHE A 108 15.33 7.72 -4.47
N THR A 109 15.02 8.96 -4.78
CA THR A 109 15.82 9.80 -5.69
C THR A 109 16.61 10.85 -4.91
N ASN A 110 17.82 11.15 -5.41
CA ASN A 110 18.69 12.17 -4.83
C ASN A 110 18.84 13.34 -5.82
N PRO A 111 17.96 14.35 -5.76
CA PRO A 111 18.07 15.50 -6.64
C PRO A 111 19.29 16.36 -6.26
N ASP A 112 19.89 16.99 -7.26
CA ASP A 112 21.02 17.90 -7.09
C ASP A 112 20.55 19.27 -6.56
N PHE A 113 20.07 19.27 -5.33
CA PHE A 113 19.59 20.46 -4.62
C PHE A 113 20.50 20.80 -3.45
N SER A 114 20.37 22.03 -2.93
CA SER A 114 20.96 22.39 -1.63
C SER A 114 20.38 21.50 -0.51
N VAL A 115 21.05 21.43 0.65
CA VAL A 115 20.57 20.65 1.80
C VAL A 115 19.12 21.00 2.18
N THR A 116 18.80 22.30 2.18
CA THR A 116 17.42 22.75 2.44
C THR A 116 16.44 22.29 1.33
N GLY A 117 16.88 22.33 0.07
CA GLY A 117 16.07 21.83 -1.06
C GLY A 117 15.82 20.33 -0.97
N LYS A 118 16.84 19.53 -0.60
CA LYS A 118 16.71 18.09 -0.36
C LYS A 118 15.72 17.80 0.79
N LEU A 119 15.78 18.59 1.86
CA LEU A 119 14.87 18.46 2.99
C LEU A 119 13.41 18.71 2.58
N ILE A 120 13.15 19.80 1.85
CA ILE A 120 11.81 20.12 1.33
C ILE A 120 11.33 19.02 0.37
N PHE A 121 12.20 18.55 -0.51
CA PHE A 121 11.90 17.44 -1.42
C PHE A 121 11.53 16.16 -0.68
N ALA A 122 12.28 15.80 0.37
CA ALA A 122 12.02 14.61 1.19
C ALA A 122 10.67 14.72 1.92
N TYR A 123 10.34 15.87 2.51
CA TYR A 123 9.01 16.12 3.09
C TYR A 123 7.90 15.96 2.06
N ALA A 124 8.03 16.66 0.92
CA ALA A 124 6.99 16.66 -0.10
C ALA A 124 6.76 15.27 -0.71
N SER A 125 7.84 14.58 -1.07
CA SER A 125 7.77 13.24 -1.68
C SER A 125 7.19 12.21 -0.72
N TYR A 126 7.59 12.24 0.56
CA TYR A 126 7.10 11.29 1.55
C TYR A 126 5.64 11.55 1.93
N MET A 127 5.21 12.81 2.05
CA MET A 127 3.79 13.14 2.26
C MET A 127 2.91 12.72 1.07
N LEU A 128 3.37 12.93 -0.15
CA LEU A 128 2.67 12.49 -1.35
C LEU A 128 2.62 10.94 -1.44
N PHE A 129 3.71 10.28 -1.04
CA PHE A 129 3.73 8.83 -0.91
C PHE A 129 2.66 8.35 0.09
N GLY A 130 2.58 8.93 1.30
CA GLY A 130 1.56 8.62 2.30
C GLY A 130 0.14 8.81 1.77
N LEU A 131 -0.12 9.95 1.10
CA LEU A 131 -1.42 10.22 0.49
C LEU A 131 -1.80 9.18 -0.58
N THR A 132 -0.88 8.86 -1.49
CA THR A 132 -1.12 7.85 -2.54
C THR A 132 -1.27 6.45 -1.97
N TYR A 133 -0.54 6.13 -0.90
CA TYR A 133 -0.72 4.89 -0.15
C TYR A 133 -2.11 4.78 0.47
N SER A 134 -2.62 5.85 1.12
CA SER A 134 -3.96 5.88 1.70
C SER A 134 -5.06 5.67 0.64
N ILE A 135 -4.89 6.23 -0.57
CA ILE A 135 -5.83 6.04 -1.70
C ILE A 135 -5.97 4.57 -2.09
N VAL A 136 -4.91 3.77 -1.94
CA VAL A 136 -4.92 2.34 -2.25
C VAL A 136 -5.31 1.50 -1.03
N ASN A 137 -4.73 1.78 0.13
CA ASN A 137 -4.83 0.94 1.32
C ASN A 137 -6.19 1.02 2.01
N ILE A 138 -6.83 2.20 2.07
CA ILE A 138 -8.15 2.36 2.71
C ILE A 138 -9.23 1.56 1.97
N PRO A 139 -9.39 1.70 0.63
CA PRO A 139 -10.31 0.85 -0.10
C PRO A 139 -9.98 -0.63 -0.01
N PHE A 140 -8.69 -1.00 -0.04
CA PHE A 140 -8.25 -2.38 0.10
C PHE A 140 -8.68 -2.97 1.46
N GLY A 141 -8.49 -2.26 2.56
CA GLY A 141 -8.95 -2.68 3.88
C GLY A 141 -10.48 -2.81 3.96
N SER A 142 -11.20 -1.94 3.26
CA SER A 142 -12.66 -1.91 3.26
C SER A 142 -13.29 -3.05 2.45
N ILE A 143 -12.59 -3.64 1.49
CA ILE A 143 -13.10 -4.71 0.62
C ILE A 143 -13.54 -5.94 1.43
N ALA A 144 -12.85 -6.30 2.50
CA ALA A 144 -13.23 -7.45 3.34
C ALA A 144 -14.68 -7.37 3.83
N SER A 145 -15.16 -6.17 4.14
CA SER A 145 -16.52 -5.94 4.62
C SER A 145 -17.61 -6.22 3.58
N VAL A 146 -17.27 -6.10 2.29
CA VAL A 146 -18.19 -6.37 1.18
C VAL A 146 -18.01 -7.77 0.58
N MET A 147 -16.85 -8.40 0.81
CA MET A 147 -16.61 -9.78 0.36
C MET A 147 -17.45 -10.79 1.13
N THR A 148 -17.64 -10.58 2.44
CA THR A 148 -18.41 -11.50 3.29
C THR A 148 -18.97 -10.79 4.52
N GLN A 149 -20.15 -11.23 4.98
CA GLN A 149 -20.74 -10.84 6.26
C GLN A 149 -20.55 -11.92 7.35
N ASP A 150 -20.04 -13.11 6.97
CA ASP A 150 -19.75 -14.18 7.90
C ASP A 150 -18.53 -13.85 8.77
N PRO A 151 -18.65 -13.83 10.12
CA PRO A 151 -17.53 -13.54 11.01
C PRO A 151 -16.35 -14.50 10.85
N LEU A 152 -16.62 -15.79 10.58
CA LEU A 152 -15.59 -16.80 10.39
C LEU A 152 -14.78 -16.53 9.11
N GLU A 153 -15.47 -16.26 8.00
CA GLU A 153 -14.83 -15.91 6.73
C GLU A 153 -14.02 -14.61 6.84
N ARG A 154 -14.52 -13.60 7.57
CA ARG A 154 -13.77 -12.36 7.87
C ARG A 154 -12.50 -12.64 8.67
N SER A 155 -12.58 -13.51 9.68
CA SER A 155 -11.40 -13.93 10.45
C SER A 155 -10.36 -14.61 9.58
N GLN A 156 -10.79 -15.48 8.65
CA GLN A 156 -9.90 -16.12 7.70
C GLN A 156 -9.26 -15.10 6.75
N LEU A 157 -10.03 -14.15 6.21
CA LEU A 157 -9.47 -13.06 5.38
C LEU A 157 -8.41 -12.25 6.14
N ALA A 158 -8.65 -11.94 7.42
CA ALA A 158 -7.66 -11.26 8.26
C ALA A 158 -6.40 -12.10 8.45
N ALA A 159 -6.53 -13.44 8.64
CA ALA A 159 -5.40 -14.35 8.74
C ALA A 159 -4.57 -14.39 7.44
N PHE A 160 -5.23 -14.46 6.27
CA PHE A 160 -4.55 -14.40 4.96
C PHE A 160 -3.84 -13.06 4.75
N ARG A 161 -4.45 -11.94 5.17
CA ARG A 161 -3.81 -10.62 5.15
C ARG A 161 -2.55 -10.60 6.00
N GLN A 162 -2.64 -11.06 7.26
CA GLN A 162 -1.50 -11.07 8.17
C GLN A 162 -0.36 -11.95 7.63
N ALA A 163 -0.69 -13.12 7.08
CA ALA A 163 0.30 -13.99 6.43
C ALA A 163 0.95 -13.30 5.23
N GLY A 164 0.17 -12.62 4.39
CA GLY A 164 0.65 -11.84 3.26
C GLY A 164 1.57 -10.69 3.70
N SER A 165 1.14 -9.93 4.70
CA SER A 165 1.93 -8.82 5.27
C SER A 165 3.28 -9.30 5.80
N ASN A 166 3.30 -10.35 6.62
CA ASN A 166 4.54 -10.92 7.16
C ASN A 166 5.46 -11.46 6.04
N THR A 167 4.89 -12.05 5.00
CA THR A 167 5.64 -12.54 3.84
C THR A 167 6.26 -11.37 3.07
N GLY A 168 5.49 -10.32 2.80
CA GLY A 168 5.97 -9.11 2.15
C GLY A 168 7.10 -8.44 2.92
N LEU A 169 6.92 -8.25 4.24
CA LEU A 169 7.93 -7.70 5.14
C LEU A 169 9.22 -8.51 5.09
N LEU A 170 9.11 -9.85 5.21
CA LEU A 170 10.28 -10.75 5.18
C LEU A 170 11.05 -10.63 3.86
N ILE A 171 10.35 -10.69 2.73
CA ILE A 171 10.96 -10.57 1.41
C ILE A 171 11.63 -9.21 1.25
N THR A 172 10.95 -8.12 1.62
CA THR A 172 11.51 -6.77 1.56
C THR A 172 12.78 -6.65 2.41
N THR A 173 12.74 -7.14 3.65
CA THR A 173 13.87 -7.03 4.57
C THR A 173 15.07 -7.84 4.09
N VAL A 174 14.86 -9.03 3.54
CA VAL A 174 15.95 -9.92 3.13
C VAL A 174 16.49 -9.58 1.75
N ALA A 175 15.64 -9.15 0.80
CA ALA A 175 16.02 -9.01 -0.61
C ALA A 175 16.43 -7.59 -1.00
N PHE A 176 15.98 -6.54 -0.30
CA PHE A 176 16.24 -5.17 -0.73
C PHE A 176 17.73 -4.79 -0.69
N MET A 177 18.39 -4.97 0.46
CA MET A 177 19.81 -4.60 0.60
C MET A 177 20.76 -5.40 -0.31
N PRO A 178 20.60 -6.71 -0.50
CA PRO A 178 21.39 -7.43 -1.50
C PRO A 178 21.28 -6.84 -2.92
N ILE A 179 20.09 -6.37 -3.32
CA ILE A 179 19.93 -5.71 -4.64
C ILE A 179 20.68 -4.37 -4.65
N VAL A 180 20.59 -3.58 -3.57
CA VAL A 180 21.33 -2.31 -3.47
C VAL A 180 22.82 -2.53 -3.63
N LEU A 181 23.37 -3.56 -2.98
CA LEU A 181 24.80 -3.88 -2.99
C LEU A 181 25.34 -4.51 -4.30
N LEU A 182 24.47 -4.81 -5.26
CA LEU A 182 24.90 -5.24 -6.61
C LEU A 182 25.50 -4.11 -7.45
N PHE A 183 25.30 -2.85 -7.02
CA PHE A 183 25.73 -1.68 -7.78
C PHE A 183 26.93 -1.00 -7.09
N ASP A 184 27.86 -0.46 -7.89
CA ASP A 184 29.05 0.24 -7.39
C ASP A 184 28.67 1.53 -6.61
N SER A 185 27.55 2.15 -6.95
CA SER A 185 27.01 3.31 -6.24
C SER A 185 25.79 2.91 -5.43
N GLU A 186 25.84 3.13 -4.11
CA GLU A 186 24.68 2.89 -3.24
C GLU A 186 23.46 3.69 -3.68
N GLU A 187 23.63 4.93 -4.15
CA GLU A 187 22.54 5.77 -4.65
C GLU A 187 21.83 5.09 -5.82
N THR A 188 22.58 4.61 -6.82
CA THR A 188 22.02 3.86 -7.95
C THR A 188 21.36 2.56 -7.47
N GLY A 189 22.00 1.87 -6.53
CA GLY A 189 21.47 0.65 -5.94
C GLY A 189 20.10 0.86 -5.27
N TYR A 190 19.96 1.88 -4.44
CA TYR A 190 18.68 2.23 -3.81
C TYR A 190 17.58 2.56 -4.83
N PHE A 191 17.94 3.35 -5.85
CA PHE A 191 16.99 3.71 -6.90
C PHE A 191 16.51 2.49 -7.69
N VAL A 192 17.44 1.62 -8.12
CA VAL A 192 17.06 0.40 -8.88
C VAL A 192 16.29 -0.57 -8.01
N ALA A 193 16.71 -0.80 -6.76
CA ALA A 193 15.97 -1.66 -5.84
C ALA A 193 14.54 -1.14 -5.61
N ALA A 194 14.37 0.18 -5.41
CA ALA A 194 13.07 0.80 -5.27
C ALA A 194 12.20 0.61 -6.54
N CYS A 195 12.78 0.73 -7.73
CA CYS A 195 12.08 0.46 -8.99
C CYS A 195 11.60 -1.00 -9.09
N VAL A 196 12.46 -1.97 -8.75
CA VAL A 196 12.12 -3.40 -8.77
C VAL A 196 10.96 -3.69 -7.83
N PHE A 197 11.06 -3.25 -6.58
CA PHE A 197 10.01 -3.48 -5.58
C PHE A 197 8.72 -2.71 -5.91
N ALA A 198 8.81 -1.50 -6.47
CA ALA A 198 7.65 -0.73 -6.90
C ALA A 198 6.89 -1.46 -8.03
N ILE A 199 7.61 -1.98 -9.03
CA ILE A 199 7.00 -2.76 -10.12
C ILE A 199 6.36 -4.03 -9.55
N MET A 200 7.08 -4.79 -8.73
CA MET A 200 6.55 -6.01 -8.10
C MET A 200 5.32 -5.71 -7.24
N GLY A 201 5.38 -4.69 -6.40
CA GLY A 201 4.28 -4.28 -5.54
C GLY A 201 3.04 -3.88 -6.34
N VAL A 202 3.20 -3.06 -7.38
CA VAL A 202 2.12 -2.66 -8.27
C VAL A 202 1.49 -3.89 -8.96
N LEU A 203 2.31 -4.79 -9.52
CA LEU A 203 1.81 -5.98 -10.23
C LEU A 203 1.05 -6.94 -9.30
N VAL A 204 1.60 -7.21 -8.11
CA VAL A 204 0.98 -8.13 -7.13
C VAL A 204 -0.33 -7.53 -6.58
N THR A 205 -0.34 -6.24 -6.25
CA THR A 205 -1.57 -5.58 -5.76
C THR A 205 -2.61 -5.43 -6.88
N LEU A 206 -2.18 -5.20 -8.12
CA LEU A 206 -3.07 -5.19 -9.28
C LEU A 206 -3.70 -6.57 -9.51
N TYR A 207 -2.90 -7.65 -9.43
CA TYR A 207 -3.41 -9.01 -9.49
C TYR A 207 -4.48 -9.26 -8.42
N CYS A 208 -4.25 -8.82 -7.18
CA CYS A 208 -5.22 -8.85 -6.10
C CYS A 208 -6.50 -8.10 -6.51
N ALA A 209 -6.40 -6.82 -6.90
CA ALA A 209 -7.54 -5.99 -7.25
C ALA A 209 -8.41 -6.57 -8.39
N LEU A 210 -7.80 -7.32 -9.31
CA LEU A 210 -8.50 -7.96 -10.43
C LEU A 210 -9.14 -9.30 -10.04
N ASN A 211 -8.58 -10.03 -9.06
CA ASN A 211 -9.03 -11.39 -8.68
C ASN A 211 -9.86 -11.44 -7.38
N ILE A 212 -9.95 -10.37 -6.61
CA ILE A 212 -10.89 -10.27 -5.50
C ILE A 212 -12.29 -10.28 -6.08
N GLY A 213 -13.08 -11.29 -5.70
CA GLY A 213 -14.32 -11.69 -6.33
C GLY A 213 -15.30 -10.59 -6.73
N SER A 214 -16.02 -10.85 -7.79
CA SER A 214 -17.09 -10.03 -8.36
C SER A 214 -18.38 -9.93 -7.50
N VAL A 215 -18.29 -10.20 -6.19
CA VAL A 215 -19.41 -10.17 -5.26
C VAL A 215 -20.03 -8.76 -5.13
N THR A 216 -19.38 -7.74 -5.66
CA THR A 216 -19.84 -6.34 -5.56
C THR A 216 -20.78 -5.88 -6.69
N THR A 217 -21.24 -6.76 -7.58
CA THR A 217 -22.09 -6.35 -8.71
C THR A 217 -23.59 -6.56 -8.48
N ASN A 218 -24.00 -7.10 -7.33
CA ASN A 218 -25.41 -7.31 -7.00
C ASN A 218 -25.78 -6.59 -5.69
N GLY A 219 -25.82 -5.26 -5.75
CA GLY A 219 -26.40 -4.40 -4.72
C GLY A 219 -26.96 -3.15 -5.34
#